data_6bcc16a109e27ff4a277fa4a4d420bf0
#
_entry.id   6bcc16a109e27ff4a277fa4a4d420bf0
#
_cell.length_a   1.000
_cell.length_b   1.000
_cell.length_c   1.000
_cell.angle_alpha   90.00
_cell.angle_beta   90.00
_cell.angle_gamma   90.00
#
_symmetry.space_group_name_H-M   'P 1'
#
loop_
_entity.id
_entity.type
_entity.pdbx_description
1 polymer ?
#
loop_
_entity_poly.entity_id
_entity_poly.type
_entity_poly.pdbx_seq_one_letter_code
_entity_poly.pdbx_strand_id
1 'polypeptide(L)'
;VIRLVDQLMHRALDLGASDIHIEPFEDGLHLRYRVDGVLQDMADPPPASLAPAIASRIKLMAHMNIAERRLPQDGRIMKRVKGHELDLRVSTIPTVHGESIVMRVLDRESIRLSLPDMGFSEDTLERYQTLLARPHGVLLVTGPTGSGKTTTLYASLASLDAEQLKIITVEDPVEYQLDSINQIQVQAQIDLTFARALRSILRQDPDVVMVGEIRD
;
A
#
# COMPACT_ATOMS: atom_id res chain seq x y z
N VAL A 1 21.49 5.02 -14.45
CA VAL A 1 20.13 5.34 -13.94
C VAL A 1 19.37 4.07 -13.55
N ILE A 2 19.24 3.04 -14.44
CA ILE A 2 18.47 1.83 -14.14
C ILE A 2 18.97 1.17 -12.84
N ARG A 3 20.27 0.86 -12.76
CA ARG A 3 20.89 0.27 -11.56
C ARG A 3 20.72 1.16 -10.32
N LEU A 4 20.78 2.49 -10.50
CA LEU A 4 20.60 3.42 -9.39
C LEU A 4 19.18 3.35 -8.80
N VAL A 5 18.14 3.39 -9.64
CA VAL A 5 16.75 3.27 -9.16
C VAL A 5 16.52 1.91 -8.48
N ASP A 6 17.12 0.84 -9.02
CA ASP A 6 17.07 -0.47 -8.37
C ASP A 6 17.77 -0.47 -7.00
N GLN A 7 18.94 0.15 -6.88
CA GLN A 7 19.66 0.31 -5.61
C GLN A 7 18.87 1.12 -4.57
N LEU A 8 18.13 2.15 -4.99
CA LEU A 8 17.26 2.91 -4.08
C LEU A 8 16.19 2.02 -3.44
N MET A 9 15.57 1.15 -4.25
CA MET A 9 14.55 0.22 -3.75
C MET A 9 15.16 -0.87 -2.85
N HIS A 10 16.33 -1.40 -3.21
CA HIS A 10 17.05 -2.36 -2.38
C HIS A 10 17.40 -1.77 -1.01
N ARG A 11 17.93 -0.55 -1.01
CA ARG A 11 18.29 0.13 0.24
C ARG A 11 17.09 0.48 1.11
N ALA A 12 15.95 0.86 0.50
CA ALA A 12 14.72 1.09 1.23
C ALA A 12 14.27 -0.17 1.97
N LEU A 13 14.34 -1.34 1.32
CA LEU A 13 14.02 -2.62 1.94
C LEU A 13 15.00 -2.94 3.09
N ASP A 14 16.32 -2.75 2.87
CA ASP A 14 17.34 -3.00 3.89
C ASP A 14 17.17 -2.13 5.14
N LEU A 15 16.70 -0.90 4.97
CA LEU A 15 16.46 0.05 6.04
C LEU A 15 15.08 -0.10 6.70
N GLY A 16 14.18 -0.92 6.15
CA GLY A 16 12.78 -0.97 6.55
C GLY A 16 12.06 0.37 6.33
N ALA A 17 12.45 1.09 5.27
CA ALA A 17 11.91 2.42 5.00
C ALA A 17 10.47 2.36 4.51
N SER A 18 9.61 3.23 5.05
CA SER A 18 8.22 3.37 4.61
C SER A 18 8.08 4.19 3.33
N ASP A 19 8.98 5.15 3.10
CA ASP A 19 8.93 6.02 1.93
C ASP A 19 10.35 6.35 1.43
N ILE A 20 10.48 6.54 0.11
CA ILE A 20 11.67 7.04 -0.58
C ILE A 20 11.32 8.41 -1.15
N HIS A 21 12.08 9.42 -0.80
CA HIS A 21 11.94 10.79 -1.30
C HIS A 21 13.08 11.13 -2.24
N ILE A 22 12.78 11.64 -3.42
CA ILE A 22 13.72 12.08 -4.45
C ILE A 22 13.35 13.50 -4.78
N GLU A 23 14.12 14.44 -4.29
CA GLU A 23 13.75 15.86 -4.23
C GLU A 23 14.86 16.74 -4.81
N PRO A 24 14.59 17.39 -5.96
CA PRO A 24 15.52 18.38 -6.51
C PRO A 24 15.39 19.71 -5.73
N PHE A 25 16.50 20.24 -5.25
CA PHE A 25 16.64 21.54 -4.62
C PHE A 25 17.68 22.38 -5.37
N GLU A 26 17.86 23.64 -4.95
CA GLU A 26 18.84 24.54 -5.53
C GLU A 26 20.28 24.04 -5.34
N ASP A 27 20.57 23.47 -4.19
CA ASP A 27 21.88 22.93 -3.80
C ASP A 27 22.14 21.52 -4.36
N GLY A 28 21.14 20.84 -4.92
CA GLY A 28 21.32 19.51 -5.49
C GLY A 28 20.11 18.61 -5.47
N LEU A 29 20.37 17.32 -5.69
CA LEU A 29 19.36 16.27 -5.60
C LEU A 29 19.45 15.61 -4.23
N HIS A 30 18.38 15.74 -3.44
CA HIS A 30 18.26 15.08 -2.14
C HIS A 30 17.54 13.75 -2.28
N LEU A 31 18.16 12.71 -1.76
CA LEU A 31 17.56 11.37 -1.64
C LEU A 31 17.42 11.05 -0.16
N ARG A 32 16.19 10.84 0.27
CA ARG A 32 15.89 10.60 1.68
C ARG A 32 15.01 9.37 1.85
N TYR A 33 15.21 8.66 2.95
CA TYR A 33 14.40 7.53 3.35
C TYR A 33 13.64 7.87 4.63
N ARG A 34 12.36 7.53 4.70
CA ARG A 34 11.61 7.61 5.94
C ARG A 34 11.71 6.28 6.66
N VAL A 35 12.38 6.28 7.80
CA VAL A 35 12.57 5.10 8.66
C VAL A 35 11.99 5.45 10.02
N ASP A 36 11.05 4.64 10.53
CA ASP A 36 10.35 4.87 11.81
C ASP A 36 9.79 6.31 11.95
N GLY A 37 9.25 6.84 10.84
CA GLY A 37 8.68 8.19 10.79
C GLY A 37 9.69 9.32 10.59
N VAL A 38 11.01 9.06 10.66
CA VAL A 38 12.07 10.06 10.54
C VAL A 38 12.69 10.03 9.15
N LEU A 39 12.85 11.19 8.50
CA LEU A 39 13.58 11.31 7.23
C LEU A 39 15.09 11.28 7.49
N GLN A 40 15.79 10.41 6.77
CA GLN A 40 17.24 10.24 6.80
C GLN A 40 17.82 10.47 5.42
N ASP A 41 18.83 11.32 5.34
CA ASP A 41 19.51 11.62 4.07
C ASP A 41 20.39 10.45 3.62
N MET A 42 20.46 10.25 2.31
CA MET A 42 21.45 9.37 1.70
C MET A 42 22.81 10.07 1.69
N ALA A 43 23.86 9.39 2.20
CA ALA A 43 25.18 9.97 2.38
C ALA A 43 25.84 10.47 1.07
N ASP A 44 25.62 9.74 -0.04
CA ASP A 44 26.19 10.07 -1.36
C ASP A 44 25.06 10.15 -2.41
N PRO A 45 24.33 11.27 -2.49
CA PRO A 45 23.30 11.44 -3.50
C PRO A 45 23.93 11.53 -4.92
N PRO A 46 23.24 11.04 -5.96
CA PRO A 46 23.73 11.19 -7.32
C PRO A 46 23.75 12.66 -7.75
N PRO A 47 24.55 13.01 -8.77
CA PRO A 47 24.57 14.36 -9.29
C PRO A 47 23.18 14.85 -9.70
N ALA A 48 22.87 16.13 -9.44
CA ALA A 48 21.59 16.76 -9.76
C ALA A 48 21.21 16.61 -11.24
N SER A 49 22.20 16.55 -12.14
CA SER A 49 22.01 16.33 -13.58
C SER A 49 21.28 15.00 -13.91
N LEU A 50 21.28 14.05 -13.00
CA LEU A 50 20.57 12.77 -13.18
C LEU A 50 19.10 12.83 -12.75
N ALA A 51 18.64 13.89 -12.09
CA ALA A 51 17.27 14.00 -11.59
C ALA A 51 16.21 13.78 -12.68
N PRO A 52 16.30 14.40 -13.89
CA PRO A 52 15.32 14.17 -14.94
C PRO A 52 15.32 12.74 -15.47
N ALA A 53 16.47 12.09 -15.51
CA ALA A 53 16.60 10.70 -15.98
C ALA A 53 16.06 9.70 -14.94
N ILE A 54 16.26 9.99 -13.66
CA ILE A 54 15.69 9.21 -12.55
C ILE A 54 14.15 9.33 -12.59
N ALA A 55 13.62 10.55 -12.71
CA ALA A 55 12.20 10.81 -12.81
C ALA A 55 11.57 10.06 -14.00
N SER A 56 12.17 10.16 -15.17
CA SER A 56 11.70 9.47 -16.40
C SER A 56 11.69 7.94 -16.20
N ARG A 57 12.71 7.38 -15.53
CA ARG A 57 12.79 5.95 -15.25
C ARG A 57 11.70 5.49 -14.28
N ILE A 58 11.46 6.24 -13.22
CA ILE A 58 10.42 5.94 -12.23
C ILE A 58 9.04 6.05 -12.87
N LYS A 59 8.78 7.11 -13.64
CA LYS A 59 7.52 7.27 -14.39
C LYS A 59 7.25 6.11 -15.34
N LEU A 60 8.28 5.68 -16.07
CA LEU A 60 8.16 4.51 -16.94
C LEU A 60 7.75 3.26 -16.18
N MET A 61 8.40 3.01 -15.04
CA MET A 61 8.10 1.84 -14.20
C MET A 61 6.71 1.92 -13.55
N ALA A 62 6.24 3.13 -13.27
CA ALA A 62 4.94 3.40 -12.65
C ALA A 62 3.79 3.58 -13.68
N HIS A 63 4.05 3.34 -14.97
CA HIS A 63 3.10 3.52 -16.08
C HIS A 63 2.53 4.94 -16.20
N MET A 64 3.34 5.94 -15.84
CA MET A 64 3.01 7.36 -15.94
C MET A 64 3.45 7.95 -17.30
N ASN A 65 2.90 9.12 -17.64
CA ASN A 65 3.30 9.86 -18.83
C ASN A 65 4.67 10.54 -18.63
N ILE A 66 5.70 10.06 -19.35
CA ILE A 66 7.07 10.58 -19.24
C ILE A 66 7.20 11.99 -19.84
N ALA A 67 6.39 12.32 -20.85
CA ALA A 67 6.43 13.61 -21.54
C ALA A 67 5.78 14.73 -20.71
N GLU A 68 4.79 14.41 -19.87
CA GLU A 68 4.15 15.40 -19.01
C GLU A 68 4.95 15.63 -17.73
N ARG A 69 5.42 16.86 -17.53
CA ARG A 69 6.27 17.28 -16.39
C ARG A 69 5.70 18.45 -15.62
N ARG A 70 4.54 18.97 -16.05
CA ARG A 70 3.91 20.19 -15.50
C ARG A 70 2.76 19.88 -14.55
N LEU A 71 2.30 18.65 -14.55
CA LEU A 71 1.16 18.21 -13.74
C LEU A 71 1.57 17.08 -12.79
N PRO A 72 1.00 17.03 -11.59
CA PRO A 72 1.15 15.90 -10.69
C PRO A 72 0.66 14.60 -11.36
N GLN A 73 1.33 13.50 -11.06
CA GLN A 73 0.94 12.17 -11.52
C GLN A 73 1.12 11.17 -10.39
N ASP A 74 0.22 10.20 -10.36
CA ASP A 74 0.28 9.07 -9.44
C ASP A 74 0.35 7.76 -10.24
N GLY A 75 1.07 6.78 -9.70
CA GLY A 75 1.24 5.49 -10.33
C GLY A 75 1.69 4.43 -9.33
N ARG A 76 1.93 3.23 -9.84
CA ARG A 76 2.28 2.08 -9.02
C ARG A 76 3.36 1.25 -9.69
N ILE A 77 4.33 0.79 -8.91
CA ILE A 77 5.37 -0.13 -9.36
C ILE A 77 5.25 -1.42 -8.56
N MET A 78 5.07 -2.52 -9.25
CA MET A 78 5.16 -3.85 -8.68
C MET A 78 6.52 -4.44 -9.03
N LYS A 79 7.34 -4.76 -8.04
CA LYS A 79 8.68 -5.28 -8.30
C LYS A 79 9.13 -6.28 -7.23
N ARG A 80 9.75 -7.38 -7.68
CA ARG A 80 10.43 -8.30 -6.78
C ARG A 80 11.85 -7.81 -6.51
N VAL A 81 12.17 -7.60 -5.23
CA VAL A 81 13.48 -7.13 -4.75
C VAL A 81 13.94 -8.08 -3.64
N LYS A 82 15.10 -8.73 -3.81
CA LYS A 82 15.65 -9.72 -2.84
C LYS A 82 14.67 -10.82 -2.43
N GLY A 83 13.78 -11.23 -3.33
CA GLY A 83 12.75 -12.22 -3.03
C GLY A 83 11.41 -11.61 -2.58
N HIS A 84 11.41 -10.42 -2.00
CA HIS A 84 10.21 -9.71 -1.53
C HIS A 84 9.43 -9.07 -2.67
N GLU A 85 8.11 -9.17 -2.67
CA GLU A 85 7.24 -8.43 -3.57
C GLU A 85 6.95 -7.05 -3.00
N LEU A 86 7.64 -6.04 -3.55
CA LEU A 86 7.39 -4.65 -3.21
C LEU A 86 6.29 -4.07 -4.10
N ASP A 87 5.37 -3.41 -3.44
CA ASP A 87 4.34 -2.57 -4.04
C ASP A 87 4.67 -1.11 -3.71
N LEU A 88 5.11 -0.37 -4.72
CA LEU A 88 5.51 1.03 -4.56
C LEU A 88 4.41 1.93 -5.12
N ARG A 89 3.79 2.72 -4.25
CA ARG A 89 2.89 3.81 -4.68
C ARG A 89 3.73 5.04 -4.93
N VAL A 90 3.68 5.53 -6.16
CA VAL A 90 4.55 6.61 -6.63
C VAL A 90 3.70 7.85 -6.90
N SER A 91 4.10 8.98 -6.32
CA SER A 91 3.54 10.29 -6.63
C SER A 91 4.64 11.20 -7.13
N THR A 92 4.37 11.94 -8.20
CA THR A 92 5.28 12.95 -8.76
C THR A 92 4.60 14.30 -8.78
N ILE A 93 5.30 15.33 -8.33
CA ILE A 93 4.83 16.71 -8.40
C ILE A 93 5.88 17.61 -9.04
N PRO A 94 5.48 18.57 -9.91
CA PRO A 94 6.40 19.58 -10.41
C PRO A 94 6.78 20.55 -9.31
N THR A 95 8.08 20.84 -9.19
CA THR A 95 8.61 21.88 -8.30
C THR A 95 9.48 22.86 -9.08
N VAL A 96 9.92 23.95 -8.44
CA VAL A 96 10.76 24.99 -9.07
C VAL A 96 12.07 24.41 -9.62
N HIS A 97 12.63 23.40 -8.94
CA HIS A 97 13.93 22.81 -9.30
C HIS A 97 13.81 21.49 -10.09
N GLY A 98 12.58 21.04 -10.41
CA GLY A 98 12.35 19.80 -11.14
C GLY A 98 11.17 19.01 -10.56
N GLU A 99 11.06 17.73 -10.91
CA GLU A 99 10.00 16.88 -10.38
C GLU A 99 10.43 16.24 -9.06
N SER A 100 9.69 16.53 -8.00
CA SER A 100 9.80 15.81 -6.72
C SER A 100 9.02 14.51 -6.80
N ILE A 101 9.59 13.43 -6.29
CA ILE A 101 9.00 12.08 -6.33
C ILE A 101 9.00 11.50 -4.92
N VAL A 102 7.86 10.96 -4.54
CA VAL A 102 7.73 10.15 -3.33
C VAL A 102 7.26 8.77 -3.72
N MET A 103 7.96 7.75 -3.24
CA MET A 103 7.58 6.35 -3.42
C MET A 103 7.30 5.74 -2.05
N ARG A 104 6.04 5.44 -1.74
CA ARG A 104 5.67 4.68 -0.55
C ARG A 104 5.95 3.21 -0.78
N VAL A 105 6.69 2.61 0.11
CA VAL A 105 7.13 1.21 0.03
C VAL A 105 6.19 0.35 0.86
N LEU A 106 5.51 -0.58 0.22
CA LEU A 106 4.70 -1.60 0.87
C LEU A 106 5.34 -2.96 0.59
N ASP A 107 5.93 -3.55 1.63
CA ASP A 107 6.42 -4.92 1.57
C ASP A 107 5.25 -5.87 1.84
N ARG A 108 4.82 -6.59 0.80
CA ARG A 108 3.68 -7.50 0.90
C ARG A 108 3.92 -8.70 1.80
N GLU A 109 5.17 -9.09 1.99
CA GLU A 109 5.49 -10.24 2.84
C GLU A 109 5.53 -9.85 4.33
N SER A 110 5.93 -8.62 4.65
CA SER A 110 5.96 -8.14 6.04
C SER A 110 4.58 -7.91 6.64
N ILE A 111 3.53 -7.90 5.81
CA ILE A 111 2.15 -7.58 6.23
C ILE A 111 1.33 -8.85 6.55
N ARG A 112 1.85 -10.04 6.31
CA ARG A 112 1.16 -11.32 6.63
C ARG A 112 1.25 -11.65 8.11
N LEU A 113 0.69 -10.80 8.95
CA LEU A 113 0.55 -11.09 10.38
C LEU A 113 -0.68 -11.99 10.58
N SER A 114 -0.51 -13.05 11.35
CA SER A 114 -1.64 -13.82 11.85
C SER A 114 -2.28 -13.13 13.05
N LEU A 115 -3.53 -13.47 13.38
CA LEU A 115 -4.20 -12.89 14.56
C LEU A 115 -3.40 -13.06 15.86
N PRO A 116 -2.74 -14.21 16.13
CA PRO A 116 -1.86 -14.36 17.30
C PRO A 116 -0.68 -13.37 17.32
N ASP A 117 -0.12 -13.02 16.15
CA ASP A 117 1.04 -12.12 16.04
C ASP A 117 0.68 -10.64 16.27
N MET A 118 -0.62 -10.31 16.34
CA MET A 118 -1.12 -8.95 16.52
C MET A 118 -0.90 -8.36 17.92
N GLY A 119 -0.42 -9.15 18.88
CA GLY A 119 -0.17 -8.70 20.24
C GLY A 119 -1.41 -8.59 21.12
N PHE A 120 -2.51 -9.26 20.77
CA PHE A 120 -3.67 -9.41 21.65
C PHE A 120 -3.31 -10.22 22.89
N SER A 121 -3.91 -9.89 24.05
CA SER A 121 -3.90 -10.82 25.18
C SER A 121 -4.69 -12.08 24.83
N GLU A 122 -4.33 -13.22 25.42
CA GLU A 122 -4.98 -14.52 25.16
C GLU A 122 -6.51 -14.44 25.30
N ASP A 123 -7.02 -13.85 26.38
CA ASP A 123 -8.46 -13.66 26.62
C ASP A 123 -9.12 -12.80 25.53
N THR A 124 -8.46 -11.73 25.09
CA THR A 124 -8.97 -10.85 24.02
C THR A 124 -8.99 -11.57 22.68
N LEU A 125 -7.93 -12.33 22.38
CA LEU A 125 -7.83 -13.10 21.15
C LEU A 125 -8.92 -14.18 21.07
N GLU A 126 -9.13 -14.94 22.12
CA GLU A 126 -10.17 -15.97 22.20
C GLU A 126 -11.58 -15.39 21.99
N ARG A 127 -11.87 -14.27 22.66
CA ARG A 127 -13.15 -13.55 22.49
C ARG A 127 -13.31 -13.05 21.06
N TYR A 128 -12.27 -12.48 20.48
CA TYR A 128 -12.29 -11.97 19.12
C TYR A 128 -12.55 -13.08 18.10
N GLN A 129 -11.83 -14.21 18.22
CA GLN A 129 -12.03 -15.37 17.36
C GLN A 129 -13.44 -15.96 17.51
N THR A 130 -13.96 -16.02 18.75
CA THR A 130 -15.35 -16.46 19.01
C THR A 130 -16.38 -15.56 18.30
N LEU A 131 -16.15 -14.23 18.30
CA LEU A 131 -17.02 -13.28 17.62
C LEU A 131 -16.90 -13.40 16.09
N LEU A 132 -15.68 -13.58 15.59
CA LEU A 132 -15.41 -13.72 14.16
C LEU A 132 -16.05 -14.98 13.56
N ALA A 133 -16.16 -16.06 14.35
CA ALA A 133 -16.78 -17.32 13.95
C ALA A 133 -18.33 -17.30 13.97
N ARG A 134 -18.96 -16.19 14.41
CA ARG A 134 -20.43 -16.10 14.42
C ARG A 134 -20.98 -15.98 13.01
N PRO A 135 -22.09 -16.68 12.69
CA PRO A 135 -22.68 -16.66 11.36
C PRO A 135 -23.36 -15.34 10.98
N HIS A 136 -23.58 -14.42 11.94
CA HIS A 136 -24.22 -13.13 11.70
C HIS A 136 -23.65 -12.07 12.64
N GLY A 137 -23.64 -10.84 12.18
CA GLY A 137 -23.24 -9.68 12.97
C GLY A 137 -22.39 -8.71 12.18
N VAL A 138 -21.95 -7.66 12.84
CA VAL A 138 -21.03 -6.66 12.32
C VAL A 138 -19.88 -6.49 13.31
N LEU A 139 -18.65 -6.60 12.82
CA LEU A 139 -17.44 -6.27 13.57
C LEU A 139 -16.92 -4.92 13.06
N LEU A 140 -16.76 -3.95 13.95
CA LEU A 140 -16.21 -2.65 13.63
C LEU A 140 -14.80 -2.52 14.19
N VAL A 141 -13.84 -2.21 13.31
CA VAL A 141 -12.46 -1.92 13.68
C VAL A 141 -12.24 -0.41 13.55
N THR A 142 -12.03 0.27 14.67
CA THR A 142 -11.92 1.73 14.72
C THR A 142 -10.56 2.16 15.28
N GLY A 143 -10.13 3.38 14.95
CA GLY A 143 -8.89 3.94 15.44
C GLY A 143 -8.27 4.97 14.48
N PRO A 144 -7.24 5.72 14.89
CA PRO A 144 -6.57 6.68 14.03
C PRO A 144 -5.78 5.99 12.91
N THR A 145 -5.26 6.78 11.96
CA THR A 145 -4.35 6.28 10.92
C THR A 145 -3.10 5.66 11.56
N GLY A 146 -2.66 4.53 11.05
CA GLY A 146 -1.50 3.79 11.59
C GLY A 146 -1.77 2.94 12.84
N SER A 147 -3.02 2.86 13.33
CA SER A 147 -3.37 2.04 14.51
C SER A 147 -3.50 0.53 14.24
N GLY A 148 -3.25 0.07 13.01
CA GLY A 148 -3.33 -1.34 12.65
C GLY A 148 -4.71 -1.83 12.20
N LYS A 149 -5.67 -0.93 11.89
CA LYS A 149 -7.02 -1.32 11.41
C LYS A 149 -6.99 -2.30 10.24
N THR A 150 -6.30 -1.92 9.17
CA THR A 150 -6.17 -2.74 7.95
C THR A 150 -5.48 -4.06 8.26
N THR A 151 -4.42 -4.04 9.06
CA THR A 151 -3.70 -5.25 9.48
C THR A 151 -4.61 -6.20 10.23
N THR A 152 -5.43 -5.68 11.16
CA THR A 152 -6.41 -6.48 11.92
C THR A 152 -7.48 -7.09 11.00
N LEU A 153 -8.03 -6.30 10.07
CA LEU A 153 -9.01 -6.80 9.09
C LEU A 153 -8.44 -7.92 8.21
N TYR A 154 -7.23 -7.73 7.68
CA TYR A 154 -6.58 -8.72 6.83
C TYR A 154 -6.18 -9.98 7.60
N ALA A 155 -5.66 -9.85 8.82
CA ALA A 155 -5.38 -10.99 9.69
C ALA A 155 -6.65 -11.78 10.04
N SER A 156 -7.78 -11.07 10.20
CA SER A 156 -9.08 -11.70 10.43
C SER A 156 -9.56 -12.48 9.21
N LEU A 157 -9.49 -11.88 8.02
CA LEU A 157 -9.86 -12.55 6.77
C LEU A 157 -8.98 -13.78 6.52
N ALA A 158 -7.67 -13.66 6.75
CA ALA A 158 -6.72 -14.77 6.59
C ALA A 158 -6.94 -15.92 7.58
N SER A 159 -7.63 -15.67 8.70
CA SER A 159 -7.98 -16.71 9.69
C SER A 159 -9.26 -17.46 9.35
N LEU A 160 -10.04 -16.99 8.38
CA LEU A 160 -11.27 -17.63 7.92
C LEU A 160 -10.96 -18.69 6.88
N ASP A 161 -11.81 -19.71 6.81
CA ASP A 161 -11.71 -20.77 5.81
C ASP A 161 -12.30 -20.32 4.46
N ALA A 162 -11.46 -19.70 3.64
CA ALA A 162 -11.86 -19.20 2.33
C ALA A 162 -12.14 -20.30 1.28
N GLU A 163 -11.89 -21.58 1.60
CA GLU A 163 -12.29 -22.71 0.75
C GLU A 163 -13.77 -23.06 0.96
N GLN A 164 -14.28 -22.84 2.17
CA GLN A 164 -15.68 -23.13 2.52
C GLN A 164 -16.57 -21.89 2.56
N LEU A 165 -15.99 -20.69 2.71
CA LEU A 165 -16.72 -19.44 2.83
C LEU A 165 -16.53 -18.56 1.60
N LYS A 166 -17.62 -17.99 1.10
CA LYS A 166 -17.58 -16.97 0.06
C LYS A 166 -17.24 -15.61 0.70
N ILE A 167 -15.97 -15.21 0.60
CA ILE A 167 -15.47 -13.96 1.17
C ILE A 167 -15.31 -12.93 0.07
N ILE A 168 -15.90 -11.75 0.24
CA ILE A 168 -15.79 -10.65 -0.72
C ILE A 168 -15.41 -9.37 0.04
N THR A 169 -14.47 -8.61 -0.51
CA THR A 169 -14.09 -7.32 0.04
C THR A 169 -14.36 -6.17 -0.93
N VAL A 170 -14.50 -4.96 -0.40
CA VAL A 170 -14.47 -3.71 -1.16
C VAL A 170 -13.57 -2.72 -0.45
N GLU A 171 -12.59 -2.17 -1.16
CA GLU A 171 -11.43 -1.47 -0.58
C GLU A 171 -11.01 -0.26 -1.44
N ASP A 172 -10.38 0.73 -0.82
CA ASP A 172 -9.84 1.92 -1.50
C ASP A 172 -8.46 2.33 -0.95
N PRO A 173 -7.39 1.75 -1.51
CA PRO A 173 -7.33 0.63 -2.44
C PRO A 173 -7.15 -0.74 -1.73
N VAL A 174 -7.12 -1.81 -2.52
CA VAL A 174 -6.66 -3.14 -2.04
C VAL A 174 -5.18 -3.05 -1.67
N GLU A 175 -4.84 -3.37 -0.41
CA GLU A 175 -3.46 -3.26 0.08
C GLU A 175 -2.57 -4.38 -0.48
N TYR A 176 -3.03 -5.62 -0.40
CA TYR A 176 -2.42 -6.79 -1.05
C TYR A 176 -3.46 -7.86 -1.35
N GLN A 177 -3.13 -8.77 -2.24
CA GLN A 177 -4.03 -9.84 -2.62
C GLN A 177 -4.04 -10.94 -1.56
N LEU A 178 -5.23 -11.39 -1.20
CA LEU A 178 -5.49 -12.56 -0.38
C LEU A 178 -5.94 -13.72 -1.27
N ASP A 179 -5.34 -14.89 -1.05
CA ASP A 179 -5.70 -16.07 -1.80
C ASP A 179 -7.15 -16.50 -1.50
N SER A 180 -7.88 -16.94 -2.51
CA SER A 180 -9.27 -17.40 -2.42
C SER A 180 -10.30 -16.36 -1.97
N ILE A 181 -9.94 -15.06 -1.89
CA ILE A 181 -10.83 -13.95 -1.53
C ILE A 181 -11.10 -13.06 -2.74
N ASN A 182 -12.36 -12.73 -2.98
CA ASN A 182 -12.75 -11.82 -4.04
C ASN A 182 -12.62 -10.37 -3.58
N GLN A 183 -11.57 -9.67 -3.99
CA GLN A 183 -11.30 -8.29 -3.59
C GLN A 183 -11.69 -7.30 -4.70
N ILE A 184 -12.56 -6.35 -4.38
CA ILE A 184 -13.01 -5.28 -5.27
C ILE A 184 -12.29 -4.01 -4.88
N GLN A 185 -11.58 -3.39 -5.83
CA GLN A 185 -11.00 -2.07 -5.62
C GLN A 185 -11.94 -0.99 -6.14
N VAL A 186 -12.22 0.02 -5.31
CA VAL A 186 -12.96 1.22 -5.69
C VAL A 186 -12.24 1.92 -6.85
N GLN A 187 -12.99 2.40 -7.83
CA GLN A 187 -12.50 3.14 -8.98
C GLN A 187 -13.45 4.31 -9.29
N ALA A 188 -13.17 5.46 -8.70
CA ALA A 188 -14.00 6.65 -8.84
C ALA A 188 -14.17 7.11 -10.31
N GLN A 189 -13.15 6.87 -11.15
CA GLN A 189 -13.14 7.25 -12.56
C GLN A 189 -14.25 6.60 -13.39
N ILE A 190 -14.70 5.40 -12.98
CA ILE A 190 -15.78 4.65 -13.63
C ILE A 190 -17.02 4.52 -12.72
N ASP A 191 -17.11 5.35 -11.68
CA ASP A 191 -18.21 5.36 -10.72
C ASP A 191 -18.37 4.01 -9.97
N LEU A 192 -17.29 3.24 -9.81
CA LEU A 192 -17.27 2.07 -8.94
C LEU A 192 -16.95 2.51 -7.51
N THR A 193 -17.99 2.90 -6.78
CA THR A 193 -17.94 3.36 -5.39
C THR A 193 -18.19 2.22 -4.40
N PHE A 194 -17.91 2.43 -3.10
CA PHE A 194 -18.25 1.48 -2.03
C PHE A 194 -19.73 1.08 -2.06
N ALA A 195 -20.64 2.07 -2.15
CA ALA A 195 -22.08 1.81 -2.18
C ALA A 195 -22.50 1.00 -3.40
N ARG A 196 -21.93 1.28 -4.58
CA ARG A 196 -22.23 0.54 -5.82
C ARG A 196 -21.71 -0.88 -5.77
N ALA A 197 -20.47 -1.08 -5.28
CA ALA A 197 -19.89 -2.39 -5.09
C ALA A 197 -20.71 -3.22 -4.08
N LEU A 198 -21.04 -2.64 -2.92
CA LEU A 198 -21.79 -3.34 -1.88
C LEU A 198 -23.16 -3.84 -2.36
N ARG A 199 -23.91 -3.00 -3.11
CA ARG A 199 -25.18 -3.44 -3.73
C ARG A 199 -25.02 -4.66 -4.64
N SER A 200 -23.87 -4.77 -5.31
CA SER A 200 -23.57 -5.91 -6.18
C SER A 200 -23.09 -7.12 -5.40
N ILE A 201 -22.30 -6.91 -4.34
CA ILE A 201 -21.80 -7.96 -3.44
C ILE A 201 -22.97 -8.75 -2.84
N LEU A 202 -24.05 -8.08 -2.40
CA LEU A 202 -25.22 -8.74 -1.82
C LEU A 202 -25.94 -9.73 -2.77
N ARG A 203 -25.68 -9.67 -4.07
CA ARG A 203 -26.19 -10.62 -5.07
C ARG A 203 -25.20 -11.71 -5.45
N GLN A 204 -24.05 -11.75 -4.80
CA GLN A 204 -22.97 -12.71 -5.07
C GLN A 204 -22.94 -13.87 -4.06
N ASP A 205 -23.99 -14.02 -3.27
CA ASP A 205 -24.11 -15.05 -2.22
C ASP A 205 -22.89 -15.05 -1.25
N PRO A 206 -22.57 -13.91 -0.62
CA PRO A 206 -21.44 -13.82 0.27
C PRO A 206 -21.78 -14.37 1.65
N ASP A 207 -20.85 -15.14 2.25
CA ASP A 207 -20.89 -15.51 3.66
C ASP A 207 -20.25 -14.41 4.52
N VAL A 208 -19.17 -13.80 4.00
CA VAL A 208 -18.43 -12.73 4.68
C VAL A 208 -18.20 -11.56 3.74
N VAL A 209 -18.49 -10.36 4.22
CA VAL A 209 -18.22 -9.11 3.50
C VAL A 209 -17.33 -8.22 4.34
N MET A 210 -16.22 -7.76 3.78
CA MET A 210 -15.37 -6.73 4.39
C MET A 210 -15.49 -5.43 3.60
N VAL A 211 -15.72 -4.33 4.33
CA VAL A 211 -15.71 -2.96 3.79
C VAL A 211 -14.50 -2.26 4.36
N GLY A 212 -13.58 -1.85 3.52
CA GLY A 212 -12.29 -1.29 3.94
C GLY A 212 -12.41 -0.02 4.76
N GLU A 213 -13.39 0.82 4.45
CA GLU A 213 -13.72 2.02 5.22
C GLU A 213 -15.18 2.45 5.04
N ILE A 214 -15.70 3.14 6.04
CA ILE A 214 -17.05 3.73 6.03
C ILE A 214 -16.86 5.24 6.13
N ARG A 215 -17.31 5.99 5.12
CA ARG A 215 -17.20 7.46 5.06
C ARG A 215 -18.56 8.14 5.23
N ASP A 216 -19.64 7.51 4.78
CA ASP A 216 -21.02 8.02 4.70
C ASP A 216 -22.07 6.90 4.84
#